data_06d4beb0ae27b529c10ce2381a89611e
#
_entry.id   06d4beb0ae27b529c10ce2381a89611e
#
_cell.length_a   1.000
_cell.length_b   1.000
_cell.length_c   1.000
_cell.angle_alpha   90.00
_cell.angle_beta   90.00
_cell.angle_gamma   90.00
#
_symmetry.space_group_name_H-M   'P 1'
#
loop_
_entity.id
_entity.type
_entity.pdbx_description
1 polymer ?
#
loop_
_entity_poly.entity_id
_entity_poly.type
_entity_poly.pdbx_seq_one_letter_code
_entity_poly.pdbx_strand_id
1 'polypeptide(L)'
;MKAGKEHRVPLSADALAVLDALPHDDRNALVFASPHGGMLSDMSLTAVLRRMKVDAVPRGFRSSFRDWCAERTNCPREVAEMALAHAISDKVEAAYRRGDLFEKRRRLMKDWGVFCANPETRKGSVISMNAARP
;
A
#
# COMPACT_ATOMS: atom_id res chain seq x y z
N MET A 1 13.19 4.58 -9.58
CA MET A 1 12.23 5.53 -8.94
C MET A 1 12.41 6.91 -9.57
N LYS A 2 11.32 7.65 -9.77
CA LYS A 2 11.36 8.98 -10.45
C LYS A 2 12.27 10.02 -9.76
N ALA A 3 12.61 9.84 -8.48
CA ALA A 3 13.41 10.81 -7.73
C ALA A 3 14.89 10.44 -7.59
N GLY A 4 15.35 9.27 -8.06
CA GLY A 4 16.73 8.81 -7.94
C GLY A 4 17.25 8.67 -6.49
N LYS A 5 16.36 8.77 -5.48
CA LYS A 5 16.70 8.66 -4.06
C LYS A 5 16.26 7.32 -3.50
N GLU A 6 17.02 6.79 -2.56
CA GLU A 6 16.65 5.63 -1.78
C GLU A 6 15.30 5.86 -1.07
N HIS A 7 14.45 4.86 -1.08
CA HIS A 7 13.18 4.88 -0.37
C HIS A 7 13.00 3.58 0.41
N ARG A 8 13.09 3.66 1.73
CA ARG A 8 12.87 2.54 2.64
C ARG A 8 11.39 2.41 2.94
N VAL A 9 10.84 1.21 2.76
CA VAL A 9 9.43 0.89 3.05
C VAL A 9 9.39 0.00 4.29
N PRO A 10 8.78 0.46 5.41
CA PRO A 10 8.56 -0.42 6.56
C PRO A 10 7.51 -1.46 6.19
N LEU A 11 7.81 -2.73 6.42
CA LEU A 11 6.89 -3.84 6.17
C LEU A 11 6.11 -4.19 7.44
N SER A 12 4.83 -4.54 7.29
CA SER A 12 4.02 -5.14 8.36
C SER A 12 4.42 -6.60 8.58
N ALA A 13 4.02 -7.17 9.71
CA ALA A 13 4.26 -8.59 9.98
C ALA A 13 3.64 -9.49 8.90
N ASP A 14 2.41 -9.16 8.44
CA ASP A 14 1.74 -9.89 7.38
C ASP A 14 2.50 -9.81 6.04
N ALA A 15 3.05 -8.64 5.72
CA ALA A 15 3.86 -8.48 4.51
C ALA A 15 5.18 -9.29 4.60
N LEU A 16 5.80 -9.34 5.78
CA LEU A 16 6.98 -10.19 6.01
C LEU A 16 6.62 -11.66 5.88
N ALA A 17 5.51 -12.12 6.46
CA ALA A 17 5.05 -13.50 6.33
C ALA A 17 4.82 -13.92 4.88
N VAL A 18 4.29 -13.01 4.04
CA VAL A 18 4.16 -13.26 2.59
C VAL A 18 5.52 -13.44 1.94
N LEU A 19 6.50 -12.60 2.29
CA LEU A 19 7.85 -12.70 1.72
C LEU A 19 8.56 -13.99 2.17
N ASP A 20 8.43 -14.34 3.45
CA ASP A 20 9.04 -15.53 4.03
C ASP A 20 8.46 -16.84 3.45
N ALA A 21 7.20 -16.80 3.00
CA ALA A 21 6.54 -17.92 2.33
C ALA A 21 6.95 -18.12 0.85
N LEU A 22 7.69 -17.16 0.27
CA LEU A 22 8.14 -17.30 -1.11
C LEU A 22 9.32 -18.28 -1.22
N PRO A 23 9.41 -19.04 -2.32
CA PRO A 23 10.58 -19.85 -2.59
C PRO A 23 11.84 -18.99 -2.64
N HIS A 24 12.82 -19.31 -1.83
CA HIS A 24 14.13 -18.69 -1.88
C HIS A 24 14.94 -19.34 -3.01
N ASP A 25 15.14 -18.60 -4.09
CA ASP A 25 16.04 -19.02 -5.17
C ASP A 25 17.28 -18.11 -5.16
N ASP A 26 18.37 -18.63 -4.62
CA ASP A 26 19.66 -17.92 -4.53
C ASP A 26 20.22 -17.49 -5.89
N ARG A 27 19.70 -18.05 -6.97
CA ARG A 27 20.08 -17.71 -8.36
C ARG A 27 19.38 -16.45 -8.87
N ASN A 28 18.34 -15.98 -8.18
CA ASN A 28 17.56 -14.82 -8.57
C ASN A 28 17.65 -13.72 -7.52
N ALA A 29 18.19 -12.58 -7.90
CA ALA A 29 18.19 -11.38 -7.05
C ALA A 29 16.80 -10.71 -6.95
N LEU A 30 15.77 -11.26 -7.61
CA LEU A 30 14.41 -10.72 -7.65
C LEU A 30 13.52 -11.49 -6.69
N VAL A 31 12.83 -10.75 -5.81
CA VAL A 31 11.84 -11.32 -4.88
C VAL A 31 10.67 -11.96 -5.64
N PHE A 32 10.23 -11.31 -6.71
CA PHE A 32 9.18 -11.80 -7.60
C PHE A 32 9.75 -11.98 -9.01
N ALA A 33 10.27 -13.16 -9.28
CA ALA A 33 10.80 -13.49 -10.59
C ALA A 33 9.72 -14.07 -11.52
N SER A 34 9.92 -13.89 -12.83
CA SER A 34 9.14 -14.59 -13.86
C SER A 34 9.44 -16.10 -13.80
N PRO A 35 8.48 -16.98 -14.14
CA PRO A 35 8.73 -18.43 -14.26
C PRO A 35 9.86 -18.79 -15.23
N HIS A 36 10.14 -17.92 -16.19
CA HIS A 36 11.24 -18.07 -17.17
C HIS A 36 12.53 -17.36 -16.75
N GLY A 37 12.60 -16.86 -15.51
CA GLY A 37 13.68 -16.00 -15.01
C GLY A 37 13.49 -14.52 -15.42
N GLY A 38 14.18 -13.62 -14.71
CA GLY A 38 14.12 -12.20 -14.95
C GLY A 38 12.88 -11.49 -14.38
N MET A 39 12.68 -10.24 -14.75
CA MET A 39 11.59 -9.40 -14.23
C MET A 39 10.22 -9.79 -14.77
N LEU A 40 9.20 -9.62 -13.94
CA LEU A 40 7.81 -9.68 -14.39
C LEU A 40 7.51 -8.52 -15.35
N SER A 41 6.65 -8.77 -16.34
CA SER A 41 6.17 -7.71 -17.22
C SER A 41 5.23 -6.75 -16.48
N ASP A 42 5.09 -5.52 -16.97
CA ASP A 42 4.17 -4.52 -16.42
C ASP A 42 2.71 -4.99 -16.39
N MET A 43 2.35 -5.93 -17.27
CA MET A 43 1.00 -6.49 -17.34
C MET A 43 0.76 -7.69 -16.43
N SER A 44 1.80 -8.22 -15.77
CA SER A 44 1.68 -9.44 -14.96
C SER A 44 0.67 -9.31 -13.83
N LEU A 45 0.73 -8.22 -13.07
CA LEU A 45 -0.22 -7.97 -11.97
C LEU A 45 -1.65 -7.77 -12.48
N THR A 46 -1.82 -7.07 -13.60
CA THR A 46 -3.13 -6.90 -14.25
C THR A 46 -3.70 -8.24 -14.71
N ALA A 47 -2.87 -9.12 -15.25
CA ALA A 47 -3.27 -10.46 -15.66
C ALA A 47 -3.71 -11.32 -14.47
N VAL A 48 -3.04 -11.19 -13.32
CA VAL A 48 -3.45 -11.86 -12.06
C VAL A 48 -4.84 -11.40 -11.64
N LEU A 49 -5.08 -10.09 -11.56
CA LEU A 49 -6.38 -9.54 -11.16
C LEU A 49 -7.51 -9.99 -12.10
N ARG A 50 -7.25 -10.02 -13.41
CA ARG A 50 -8.22 -10.53 -14.40
C ARG A 50 -8.55 -12.02 -14.18
N ARG A 51 -7.56 -12.85 -13.94
CA ARG A 51 -7.78 -14.29 -13.63
C ARG A 51 -8.58 -14.49 -12.35
N MET A 52 -8.34 -13.66 -11.35
CA MET A 52 -9.10 -13.64 -10.09
C MET A 52 -10.50 -13.04 -10.25
N LYS A 53 -10.86 -12.50 -11.42
CA LYS A 53 -12.12 -11.79 -11.70
C LYS A 53 -12.35 -10.61 -10.73
N VAL A 54 -11.26 -9.95 -10.34
CA VAL A 54 -11.30 -8.76 -9.50
C VAL A 54 -11.31 -7.53 -10.40
N ASP A 55 -12.36 -6.73 -10.28
CA ASP A 55 -12.50 -5.45 -10.99
C ASP A 55 -11.66 -4.36 -10.30
N ALA A 56 -10.36 -4.46 -10.47
CA ALA A 56 -9.38 -3.52 -9.93
C ALA A 56 -8.18 -3.41 -10.86
N VAL A 57 -7.44 -2.32 -10.68
CA VAL A 57 -6.16 -2.10 -11.36
C VAL A 57 -5.04 -1.97 -10.32
N PRO A 58 -3.82 -2.48 -10.59
CA PRO A 58 -2.72 -2.45 -9.62
C PRO A 58 -2.41 -1.03 -9.09
N ARG A 59 -2.53 -0.03 -9.94
CA ARG A 59 -2.31 1.38 -9.55
C ARG A 59 -3.37 1.89 -8.56
N GLY A 60 -4.58 1.35 -8.59
CA GLY A 60 -5.68 1.68 -7.69
C GLY A 60 -5.37 1.39 -6.21
N PHE A 61 -4.52 0.41 -5.92
CA PHE A 61 -4.12 0.11 -4.54
C PHE A 61 -3.43 1.30 -3.84
N ARG A 62 -2.74 2.16 -4.58
CA ARG A 62 -2.14 3.39 -4.01
C ARG A 62 -3.23 4.39 -3.62
N SER A 63 -4.27 4.53 -4.43
CA SER A 63 -5.42 5.39 -4.13
C SER A 63 -6.18 4.84 -2.92
N SER A 64 -6.47 3.53 -2.89
CA SER A 64 -7.14 2.90 -1.74
C SER A 64 -6.38 3.10 -0.42
N PHE A 65 -5.05 2.97 -0.43
CA PHE A 65 -4.24 3.26 0.74
C PHE A 65 -4.36 4.73 1.16
N ARG A 66 -4.32 5.65 0.19
CA ARG A 66 -4.41 7.09 0.44
C ARG A 66 -5.76 7.49 1.03
N ASP A 67 -6.85 6.93 0.47
CA ASP A 67 -8.21 7.17 0.93
C ASP A 67 -8.42 6.59 2.33
N TRP A 68 -7.93 5.37 2.58
CA TRP A 68 -7.94 4.78 3.91
C TRP A 68 -7.19 5.64 4.94
N CYS A 69 -6.01 6.16 4.60
CA CYS A 69 -5.27 7.06 5.49
C CYS A 69 -6.10 8.29 5.85
N ALA A 70 -6.79 8.87 4.86
CA ALA A 70 -7.56 10.09 5.04
C ALA A 70 -8.87 9.87 5.82
N GLU A 71 -9.56 8.73 5.59
CA GLU A 71 -10.91 8.49 6.11
C GLU A 71 -10.91 7.68 7.41
N ARG A 72 -9.89 6.85 7.63
CA ARG A 72 -9.88 5.85 8.69
C ARG A 72 -8.77 6.06 9.72
N THR A 73 -7.91 7.04 9.54
CA THR A 73 -6.78 7.28 10.45
C THR A 73 -6.61 8.75 10.78
N ASN A 74 -5.98 9.03 11.92
CA ASN A 74 -5.51 10.37 12.28
C ASN A 74 -4.08 10.61 11.79
N CYS A 75 -3.64 9.89 10.77
CA CYS A 75 -2.29 10.01 10.24
C CYS A 75 -2.10 11.35 9.52
N PRO A 76 -1.06 12.13 9.86
CA PRO A 76 -0.76 13.34 9.12
C PRO A 76 -0.57 13.05 7.64
N ARG A 77 -1.14 13.90 6.78
CA ARG A 77 -1.08 13.76 5.31
C ARG A 77 0.34 13.52 4.81
N GLU A 78 1.30 14.23 5.38
CA GLU A 78 2.72 14.11 5.02
C GLU A 78 3.28 12.69 5.20
N VAL A 79 2.86 11.97 6.24
CA VAL A 79 3.30 10.59 6.50
C VAL A 79 2.76 9.65 5.43
N ALA A 80 1.49 9.81 5.04
CA ALA A 80 0.87 9.04 3.97
C ALA A 80 1.53 9.31 2.60
N GLU A 81 1.79 10.59 2.28
CA GLU A 81 2.49 10.96 1.03
C GLU A 81 3.91 10.38 0.99
N MET A 82 4.64 10.43 2.11
CA MET A 82 5.97 9.82 2.19
C MET A 82 5.93 8.30 2.11
N ALA A 83 4.91 7.64 2.68
CA ALA A 83 4.73 6.20 2.55
C ALA A 83 4.55 5.79 1.07
N LEU A 84 3.91 6.63 0.28
CA LEU A 84 3.72 6.44 -1.16
C LEU A 84 4.91 6.91 -2.02
N ALA A 85 6.01 7.35 -1.43
CA ALA A 85 7.15 7.94 -2.14
C ALA A 85 6.75 9.13 -3.05
N HIS A 86 5.72 9.89 -2.65
CA HIS A 86 5.38 11.11 -3.36
C HIS A 86 6.40 12.21 -3.03
N ALA A 87 6.77 12.97 -4.03
CA ALA A 87 7.64 14.13 -3.83
C ALA A 87 6.87 15.19 -3.02
N ILE A 88 7.56 15.80 -2.07
CA ILE A 88 7.04 16.98 -1.37
C ILE A 88 7.06 18.12 -2.40
N SER A 89 5.88 18.64 -2.72
CA SER A 89 5.72 19.67 -3.75
C SER A 89 6.29 21.03 -3.31
N ASP A 90 6.30 21.29 -2.01
CA ASP A 90 6.89 22.51 -1.43
C ASP A 90 8.40 22.33 -1.25
N LYS A 91 9.17 23.09 -2.03
CA LYS A 91 10.63 23.10 -1.98
C LYS A 91 11.17 23.61 -0.64
N VAL A 92 10.47 24.53 0.01
CA VAL A 92 10.86 25.07 1.31
C VAL A 92 10.70 24.01 2.38
N GLU A 93 9.53 23.35 2.43
CA GLU A 93 9.28 22.23 3.34
C GLU A 93 10.29 21.07 3.11
N ALA A 94 10.57 20.74 1.86
CA ALA A 94 11.53 19.71 1.51
C ALA A 94 12.94 20.03 2.01
N ALA A 95 13.36 21.30 2.01
CA ALA A 95 14.69 21.74 2.47
C ALA A 95 14.85 21.66 4.00
N TYR A 96 13.77 21.91 4.76
CA TYR A 96 13.80 21.84 6.22
C TYR A 96 13.63 20.43 6.77
N ARG A 97 13.13 19.50 5.97
CA ARG A 97 12.84 18.13 6.41
C ARG A 97 14.10 17.24 6.30
N ARG A 98 14.72 16.98 7.46
CA ARG A 98 15.94 16.13 7.55
C ARG A 98 15.65 14.64 7.72
N GLY A 99 14.39 14.23 8.01
CA GLY A 99 14.02 12.85 8.31
C GLY A 99 12.98 12.28 7.34
N ASP A 100 12.95 10.96 7.21
CA ASP A 100 12.02 10.21 6.36
C ASP A 100 10.75 9.77 7.09
N LEU A 101 10.53 10.21 8.32
CA LEU A 101 9.41 9.84 9.19
C LEU A 101 9.24 8.31 9.34
N PHE A 102 10.33 7.56 9.30
CA PHE A 102 10.31 6.10 9.22
C PHE A 102 9.47 5.45 10.32
N GLU A 103 9.61 5.88 11.56
CA GLU A 103 8.86 5.32 12.69
C GLU A 103 7.34 5.63 12.62
N LYS A 104 6.97 6.82 12.14
CA LYS A 104 5.55 7.14 11.88
C LYS A 104 4.99 6.29 10.74
N ARG A 105 5.76 6.11 9.66
CA ARG A 105 5.40 5.23 8.54
C ARG A 105 5.31 3.77 8.97
N ARG A 106 6.19 3.30 9.87
CA ARG A 106 6.14 1.94 10.41
C ARG A 106 4.81 1.66 11.12
N ARG A 107 4.37 2.58 11.96
CA ARG A 107 3.06 2.46 12.65
C ARG A 107 1.92 2.43 11.62
N LEU A 108 1.93 3.37 10.68
CA LEU A 108 0.92 3.44 9.63
C LEU A 108 0.84 2.14 8.80
N MET A 109 1.97 1.56 8.42
CA MET A 109 2.01 0.32 7.64
C MET A 109 1.57 -0.89 8.47
N LYS A 110 1.81 -0.90 9.79
CA LYS A 110 1.24 -1.91 10.68
C LYS A 110 -0.28 -1.83 10.71
N ASP A 111 -0.84 -0.62 10.88
CA ASP A 111 -2.30 -0.40 10.91
C ASP A 111 -2.94 -0.75 9.56
N TRP A 112 -2.26 -0.45 8.44
CA TRP A 112 -2.68 -0.86 7.11
C TRP A 112 -2.70 -2.39 6.95
N GLY A 113 -1.69 -3.10 7.45
CA GLY A 113 -1.64 -4.56 7.46
C GLY A 113 -2.85 -5.15 8.19
N VAL A 114 -3.14 -4.66 9.39
CA VAL A 114 -4.33 -5.08 10.18
C VAL A 114 -5.63 -4.81 9.41
N PHE A 115 -5.75 -3.64 8.76
CA PHE A 115 -6.93 -3.32 7.95
C PHE A 115 -7.09 -4.26 6.76
N CYS A 116 -6.02 -4.62 6.08
CA CYS A 116 -6.05 -5.56 4.96
C CYS A 116 -6.41 -6.98 5.40
N ALA A 117 -5.93 -7.41 6.58
CA ALA A 117 -6.19 -8.74 7.12
C ALA A 117 -7.63 -8.89 7.64
N ASN A 118 -8.34 -7.79 7.97
CA ASN A 118 -9.70 -7.80 8.50
C ASN A 118 -10.73 -7.26 7.50
N PRO A 119 -11.22 -8.08 6.55
CA PRO A 119 -12.19 -7.63 5.54
C PRO A 119 -13.59 -7.33 6.12
N GLU A 120 -13.85 -7.69 7.37
CA GLU A 120 -15.20 -7.63 7.98
C GLU A 120 -15.69 -6.21 8.32
N THR A 121 -14.86 -5.21 8.28
CA THR A 121 -15.28 -3.83 8.61
C THR A 121 -16.15 -3.16 7.53
N ARG A 122 -16.54 -3.88 6.48
CA ARG A 122 -17.32 -3.35 5.35
C ARG A 122 -18.81 -3.66 5.40
N LYS A 123 -19.33 -4.33 6.40
CA LYS A 123 -20.78 -4.43 6.62
C LYS A 123 -21.29 -3.19 7.34
N GLY A 124 -21.22 -2.04 6.71
CA GLY A 124 -22.10 -0.94 7.03
C GLY A 124 -23.53 -1.40 6.71
N SER A 125 -24.36 -1.61 7.71
CA SER A 125 -25.78 -1.77 7.48
C SER A 125 -26.29 -0.49 6.83
N VAL A 126 -26.79 -0.58 5.61
CA VAL A 126 -27.53 0.52 4.98
C VAL A 126 -28.82 0.65 5.77
N ILE A 127 -28.89 1.60 6.70
CA ILE A 127 -30.11 1.97 7.37
C ILE A 127 -30.92 2.80 6.35
N SER A 128 -31.98 2.21 5.84
CA SER A 128 -32.91 2.92 4.98
C SER A 128 -33.53 4.10 5.75
N MET A 129 -33.28 5.32 5.31
CA MET A 129 -33.85 6.54 5.92
C MET A 129 -35.35 6.66 5.78
N ASN A 130 -36.03 5.72 5.14
CA ASN A 130 -37.47 5.73 4.90
C ASN A 130 -38.31 5.01 5.98
N ALA A 131 -37.70 4.52 7.07
CA ALA A 131 -38.41 3.79 8.12
C ALA A 131 -38.90 4.67 9.29
N ALA A 132 -38.86 5.98 9.19
CA ALA A 132 -39.32 6.90 10.24
C ALA A 132 -40.22 7.99 9.65
N ARG A 133 -41.45 7.60 9.32
CA ARG A 133 -42.61 8.50 9.37
C ARG A 133 -43.78 7.74 9.99
N PRO A 134 -44.30 8.24 11.14
CA PRO A 134 -45.54 7.74 11.73
C PRO A 134 -46.76 8.09 10.87
#